data_f543fa00bfbb9353845e48d7ee6c2743
#
_entry.id   f543fa00bfbb9353845e48d7ee6c2743
#
_cell.length_a   1.000
_cell.length_b   1.000
_cell.length_c   1.000
_cell.angle_alpha   90.00
_cell.angle_beta   90.00
_cell.angle_gamma   90.00
#
_symmetry.space_group_name_H-M   'P 1'
#
loop_
_entity.id
_entity.type
_entity.pdbx_description
1 polymer ?
#
loop_
_entity_poly.entity_id
_entity_poly.type
_entity_poly.pdbx_seq_one_letter_code
_entity_poly.pdbx_strand_id
1 'polypeptide(L)'
;RPFWMWGAEMGVNEHGVVIGNEAVFTKLKVAKNKVLTGMDLLRLALERSNSAATAKQLIIDLLQEFGQGGVGGYQDKNFKYHNSFLIADKTEAWVLETAGIYWATKKVDDFYAISNALTIGEDFDDIHPEAIAFANKKGWVKGAFSFSKAFSDYLYTTFSGSKARQCRASELLKSNYFKIDVTSSMAHLRNHHDADFTPSKSLIGNSICAHAANAISRHASQTTSAMIVHLTADKPTVWVTATSAPCLSVFKPMWFTGMVIPDL
;
A
#
# COMPACT_ATOMS: atom_id res chain seq x y z
N ARG A 1 -8.02 3.64 10.18
CA ARG A 1 -6.76 4.28 10.64
C ARG A 1 -6.27 3.67 11.95
N PRO A 2 -4.97 3.68 12.26
CA PRO A 2 -4.48 3.41 13.60
C PRO A 2 -4.97 4.47 14.61
N PHE A 3 -5.20 4.08 15.86
CA PHE A 3 -5.76 4.97 16.89
C PHE A 3 -4.86 6.17 17.25
N TRP A 4 -3.55 6.03 17.05
CA TRP A 4 -2.53 6.99 17.46
C TRP A 4 -2.12 7.98 16.35
N MET A 5 -2.69 7.84 15.15
CA MET A 5 -2.27 8.65 14.00
C MET A 5 -3.47 9.35 13.38
N TRP A 6 -3.24 10.55 12.85
CA TRP A 6 -4.28 11.32 12.14
C TRP A 6 -4.58 10.72 10.77
N GLY A 7 -3.55 10.32 10.04
CA GLY A 7 -3.65 9.73 8.72
C GLY A 7 -4.27 8.34 8.70
N ALA A 8 -4.37 7.73 7.52
CA ALA A 8 -4.94 6.41 7.32
C ALA A 8 -4.06 5.56 6.39
N GLU A 9 -4.01 4.24 6.60
CA GLU A 9 -3.25 3.30 5.76
C GLU A 9 -4.06 2.81 4.57
N MET A 10 -5.37 2.88 4.66
CA MET A 10 -6.32 2.57 3.59
C MET A 10 -7.63 3.30 3.84
N GLY A 11 -8.36 3.59 2.79
CA GLY A 11 -9.66 4.24 2.90
C GLY A 11 -10.39 4.35 1.58
N VAL A 12 -11.63 4.78 1.68
CA VAL A 12 -12.51 5.06 0.55
C VAL A 12 -13.35 6.28 0.91
N ASN A 13 -13.66 7.12 -0.07
CA ASN A 13 -14.54 8.27 0.12
C ASN A 13 -15.91 8.05 -0.53
N GLU A 14 -16.81 9.00 -0.35
CA GLU A 14 -18.18 8.99 -0.87
C GLU A 14 -18.26 9.03 -2.41
N HIS A 15 -17.20 9.47 -3.08
CA HIS A 15 -17.09 9.47 -4.55
C HIS A 15 -16.61 8.12 -5.10
N GLY A 16 -16.27 7.17 -4.23
CA GLY A 16 -15.74 5.85 -4.62
C GLY A 16 -14.25 5.86 -4.94
N VAL A 17 -13.52 6.90 -4.53
CA VAL A 17 -12.04 6.87 -4.61
C VAL A 17 -11.51 6.00 -3.48
N VAL A 18 -10.72 5.00 -3.81
CA VAL A 18 -10.10 4.05 -2.88
C VAL A 18 -8.61 4.23 -2.92
N ILE A 19 -7.99 4.32 -1.75
CA ILE A 19 -6.53 4.39 -1.64
C ILE A 19 -6.05 3.44 -0.55
N GLY A 20 -5.02 2.64 -0.87
CA GLY A 20 -4.22 1.90 0.09
C GLY A 20 -2.76 2.27 -0.04
N ASN A 21 -2.01 2.30 1.06
CA ASN A 21 -0.58 2.53 1.01
C ASN A 21 0.20 1.39 1.68
N GLU A 22 1.45 1.24 1.22
CA GLU A 22 2.43 0.33 1.77
C GLU A 22 3.72 1.07 2.10
N ALA A 23 4.33 0.70 3.21
CA ALA A 23 5.66 1.17 3.57
C ALA A 23 6.70 0.61 2.59
N VAL A 24 7.55 1.47 2.01
CA VAL A 24 8.64 1.05 1.14
C VAL A 24 9.97 1.61 1.65
N PHE A 25 11.03 0.81 1.49
CA PHE A 25 12.36 1.17 1.94
C PHE A 25 13.23 1.54 0.76
N THR A 26 13.80 2.75 0.81
CA THR A 26 14.59 3.29 -0.29
C THR A 26 15.98 3.72 0.18
N LYS A 27 16.89 3.92 -0.77
CA LYS A 27 18.25 4.43 -0.51
C LYS A 27 18.26 5.86 0.05
N LEU A 28 17.14 6.58 -0.07
CA LEU A 28 17.03 7.95 0.42
C LEU A 28 16.69 7.99 1.90
N LYS A 29 17.30 8.96 2.58
CA LYS A 29 17.01 9.18 4.00
C LYS A 29 15.61 9.74 4.18
N VAL A 30 14.84 9.11 5.04
CA VAL A 30 13.48 9.58 5.38
C VAL A 30 13.58 10.81 6.31
N ALA A 31 12.87 11.87 5.95
CA ALA A 31 12.81 13.10 6.74
C ALA A 31 12.13 12.84 8.11
N LYS A 32 12.53 13.62 9.12
CA LYS A 32 12.05 13.41 10.50
C LYS A 32 10.90 14.32 10.88
N ASN A 33 10.96 15.57 10.47
CA ASN A 33 10.07 16.64 10.95
C ASN A 33 9.65 17.55 9.80
N LYS A 34 8.53 18.26 9.99
CA LYS A 34 7.98 19.25 9.04
C LYS A 34 7.62 18.64 7.68
N VAL A 35 7.14 17.39 7.70
CA VAL A 35 6.75 16.63 6.52
C VAL A 35 5.45 15.90 6.83
N LEU A 36 4.75 15.46 5.78
CA LEU A 36 3.58 14.60 5.90
C LEU A 36 3.99 13.13 5.95
N THR A 37 3.29 12.32 6.72
CA THR A 37 3.40 10.87 6.59
C THR A 37 2.66 10.41 5.33
N GLY A 38 2.98 9.21 4.82
CA GLY A 38 2.20 8.65 3.71
C GLY A 38 0.73 8.47 4.05
N MET A 39 0.44 8.20 5.31
CA MET A 39 -0.92 8.09 5.84
C MET A 39 -1.65 9.43 5.84
N ASP A 40 -0.94 10.54 6.07
CA ASP A 40 -1.52 11.89 5.97
C ASP A 40 -1.78 12.26 4.51
N LEU A 41 -0.85 11.93 3.61
CA LEU A 41 -1.01 12.12 2.16
C LEU A 41 -2.25 11.38 1.65
N LEU A 42 -2.42 10.11 2.03
CA LEU A 42 -3.57 9.29 1.67
C LEU A 42 -4.88 9.91 2.17
N ARG A 43 -4.94 10.28 3.44
CA ARG A 43 -6.14 10.86 4.02
C ARG A 43 -6.51 12.19 3.38
N LEU A 44 -5.55 13.10 3.18
CA LEU A 44 -5.79 14.36 2.49
C LEU A 44 -6.29 14.15 1.06
N ALA A 45 -5.76 13.16 0.35
CA ALA A 45 -6.23 12.81 -0.97
C ALA A 45 -7.68 12.31 -0.97
N LEU A 46 -8.06 11.45 -0.02
CA LEU A 46 -9.44 10.98 0.12
C LEU A 46 -10.42 12.12 0.47
N GLU A 47 -10.00 13.08 1.32
CA GLU A 47 -10.84 14.20 1.73
C GLU A 47 -11.04 15.26 0.63
N ARG A 48 -10.18 15.29 -0.42
CA ARG A 48 -10.13 16.40 -1.39
C ARG A 48 -10.27 15.98 -2.84
N SER A 49 -10.47 14.69 -3.13
CA SER A 49 -10.53 14.17 -4.51
C SER A 49 -11.84 13.46 -4.79
N ASN A 50 -12.27 13.54 -6.03
CA ASN A 50 -13.46 12.87 -6.53
C ASN A 50 -13.18 11.84 -7.64
N SER A 51 -11.90 11.63 -7.96
CA SER A 51 -11.44 10.60 -8.93
C SER A 51 -10.05 10.09 -8.56
N ALA A 52 -9.68 8.91 -9.07
CA ALA A 52 -8.34 8.34 -8.87
C ALA A 52 -7.24 9.24 -9.44
N ALA A 53 -7.48 9.83 -10.62
CA ALA A 53 -6.52 10.75 -11.24
C ALA A 53 -6.28 11.99 -10.38
N THR A 54 -7.35 12.61 -9.84
CA THR A 54 -7.20 13.79 -8.97
C THR A 54 -6.56 13.44 -7.63
N ALA A 55 -6.85 12.27 -7.07
CA ALA A 55 -6.21 11.79 -5.85
C ALA A 55 -4.70 11.56 -6.05
N LYS A 56 -4.31 10.91 -7.14
CA LYS A 56 -2.91 10.71 -7.53
C LYS A 56 -2.18 12.04 -7.65
N GLN A 57 -2.74 12.99 -8.39
CA GLN A 57 -2.12 14.30 -8.60
C GLN A 57 -1.98 15.06 -7.28
N LEU A 58 -3.01 15.05 -6.43
CA LEU A 58 -2.95 15.72 -5.15
C LEU A 58 -1.87 15.14 -4.22
N ILE A 59 -1.68 13.81 -4.21
CA ILE A 59 -0.57 13.20 -3.45
C ILE A 59 0.77 13.71 -3.98
N ILE A 60 0.95 13.80 -5.30
CA ILE A 60 2.17 14.33 -5.92
C ILE A 60 2.41 15.79 -5.52
N ASP A 61 1.39 16.63 -5.60
CA ASP A 61 1.49 18.05 -5.25
C ASP A 61 1.86 18.26 -3.79
N LEU A 62 1.18 17.55 -2.89
CA LEU A 62 1.48 17.58 -1.45
C LEU A 62 2.88 17.03 -1.14
N LEU A 63 3.32 16.01 -1.87
CA LEU A 63 4.66 15.46 -1.75
C LEU A 63 5.73 16.50 -2.16
N GLN A 64 5.47 17.26 -3.22
CA GLN A 64 6.38 18.32 -3.68
C GLN A 64 6.41 19.51 -2.73
N GLU A 65 5.27 19.91 -2.18
CA GLU A 65 5.15 21.05 -1.28
C GLU A 65 5.69 20.76 0.12
N PHE A 66 5.31 19.63 0.71
CA PHE A 66 5.59 19.32 2.12
C PHE A 66 6.62 18.21 2.32
N GLY A 67 6.95 17.45 1.27
CA GLY A 67 7.74 16.23 1.40
C GLY A 67 7.02 15.13 2.14
N GLN A 68 7.73 13.99 2.32
CA GLN A 68 7.23 12.85 3.09
C GLN A 68 8.23 12.35 4.12
N GLY A 69 7.71 11.74 5.19
CA GLY A 69 8.54 11.16 6.24
C GLY A 69 7.77 11.00 7.54
N GLY A 70 8.40 11.43 8.63
CA GLY A 70 7.82 11.30 9.96
C GLY A 70 8.00 9.91 10.56
N VAL A 71 7.29 9.64 11.65
CA VAL A 71 7.35 8.39 12.42
C VAL A 71 6.21 7.48 12.00
N GLY A 72 6.54 6.31 11.45
CA GLY A 72 5.57 5.30 11.03
C GLY A 72 5.20 4.27 12.11
N GLY A 73 5.91 4.25 13.25
CA GLY A 73 5.67 3.27 14.32
C GLY A 73 5.11 3.89 15.60
N TYR A 74 4.21 3.17 16.29
CA TYR A 74 3.69 3.59 17.59
C TYR A 74 4.74 3.45 18.71
N GLN A 75 5.33 2.28 18.82
CA GLN A 75 6.35 1.98 19.84
C GLN A 75 7.74 2.38 19.36
N ASP A 76 8.12 1.99 18.15
CA ASP A 76 9.41 2.35 17.56
C ASP A 76 9.34 3.69 16.84
N LYS A 77 9.81 4.74 17.51
CA LYS A 77 9.89 6.11 16.96
C LYS A 77 11.00 6.28 15.90
N ASN A 78 11.82 5.27 15.70
CA ASN A 78 12.83 5.25 14.63
C ASN A 78 12.31 4.56 13.35
N PHE A 79 11.18 3.88 13.42
CA PHE A 79 10.59 3.25 12.25
C PHE A 79 10.05 4.30 11.28
N LYS A 80 10.72 4.44 10.14
CA LYS A 80 10.45 5.44 9.11
C LYS A 80 10.61 4.82 7.74
N TYR A 81 9.75 5.24 6.82
CA TYR A 81 9.69 4.70 5.47
C TYR A 81 9.13 5.71 4.48
N HIS A 82 9.31 5.43 3.20
CA HIS A 82 8.59 6.07 2.11
C HIS A 82 7.34 5.24 1.75
N ASN A 83 6.61 5.63 0.74
CA ASN A 83 5.29 5.06 0.50
C ASN A 83 5.11 4.61 -0.95
N SER A 84 4.36 3.53 -1.12
CA SER A 84 3.73 3.12 -2.36
C SER A 84 2.22 3.18 -2.17
N PHE A 85 1.50 3.73 -3.14
CA PHE A 85 0.05 3.88 -3.11
C PHE A 85 -0.59 3.12 -4.26
N LEU A 86 -1.70 2.42 -3.96
CA LEU A 86 -2.63 1.93 -4.95
C LEU A 86 -3.89 2.78 -4.85
N ILE A 87 -4.24 3.45 -5.94
CA ILE A 87 -5.30 4.46 -6.01
C ILE A 87 -6.27 4.02 -7.09
N ALA A 88 -7.55 3.89 -6.77
CA ALA A 88 -8.54 3.44 -7.73
C ALA A 88 -9.87 4.16 -7.57
N ASP A 89 -10.61 4.24 -8.66
CA ASP A 89 -12.03 4.52 -8.69
C ASP A 89 -12.74 3.53 -9.65
N LYS A 90 -14.00 3.76 -9.96
CA LYS A 90 -14.77 2.88 -10.87
C LYS A 90 -14.28 2.87 -12.32
N THR A 91 -13.40 3.78 -12.72
CA THR A 91 -12.99 4.00 -14.12
C THR A 91 -11.54 3.67 -14.37
N GLU A 92 -10.67 3.86 -13.37
CA GLU A 92 -9.24 3.66 -13.51
C GLU A 92 -8.56 3.34 -12.18
N ALA A 93 -7.37 2.79 -12.28
CA ALA A 93 -6.50 2.57 -11.13
C ALA A 93 -5.05 2.96 -11.46
N TRP A 94 -4.33 3.42 -10.43
CA TRP A 94 -2.95 3.90 -10.52
C TRP A 94 -2.11 3.33 -9.39
N VAL A 95 -0.86 3.03 -9.70
CA VAL A 95 0.19 2.85 -8.70
C VAL A 95 1.04 4.12 -8.69
N LEU A 96 1.29 4.65 -7.51
CA LEU A 96 2.20 5.77 -7.27
C LEU A 96 3.25 5.33 -6.27
N GLU A 97 4.50 5.24 -6.70
CA GLU A 97 5.64 4.88 -5.86
C GLU A 97 6.54 6.07 -5.60
N THR A 98 7.04 6.18 -4.38
CA THR A 98 7.76 7.38 -3.93
C THR A 98 9.09 7.05 -3.27
N ALA A 99 10.08 7.93 -3.45
CA ALA A 99 11.38 7.89 -2.79
C ALA A 99 11.84 9.34 -2.47
N GLY A 100 11.69 9.77 -1.23
CA GLY A 100 11.85 11.19 -0.88
C GLY A 100 10.80 12.03 -1.61
N ILE A 101 11.25 13.01 -2.39
CA ILE A 101 10.39 13.82 -3.26
C ILE A 101 10.19 13.21 -4.66
N TYR A 102 11.00 12.20 -5.01
CA TYR A 102 10.93 11.55 -6.31
C TYR A 102 9.79 10.53 -6.33
N TRP A 103 9.12 10.44 -7.46
CA TRP A 103 7.98 9.56 -7.65
C TRP A 103 7.96 8.99 -9.07
N ALA A 104 7.27 7.87 -9.22
CA ALA A 104 6.87 7.31 -10.52
C ALA A 104 5.43 6.82 -10.42
N THR A 105 4.69 6.92 -11.52
CA THR A 105 3.31 6.42 -11.61
C THR A 105 3.18 5.39 -12.71
N LYS A 106 2.24 4.48 -12.49
CA LYS A 106 1.85 3.48 -13.49
C LYS A 106 0.35 3.30 -13.46
N LYS A 107 -0.28 3.42 -14.62
CA LYS A 107 -1.70 3.06 -14.79
C LYS A 107 -1.85 1.55 -14.73
N VAL A 108 -2.89 1.09 -14.10
CA VAL A 108 -3.20 -0.35 -14.01
C VAL A 108 -4.18 -0.69 -15.12
N ASP A 109 -3.74 -1.55 -16.05
CA ASP A 109 -4.59 -1.98 -17.15
C ASP A 109 -5.52 -3.12 -16.73
N ASP A 110 -4.98 -4.12 -16.02
CA ASP A 110 -5.71 -5.35 -15.68
C ASP A 110 -5.80 -5.53 -14.16
N PHE A 111 -4.68 -5.82 -13.53
CA PHE A 111 -4.54 -5.99 -12.08
C PHE A 111 -3.15 -5.56 -11.61
N TYR A 112 -3.07 -5.20 -10.36
CA TYR A 112 -1.78 -4.88 -9.74
C TYR A 112 -1.77 -5.27 -8.26
N ALA A 113 -0.61 -5.66 -7.76
CA ALA A 113 -0.39 -5.91 -6.35
C ALA A 113 0.82 -5.10 -5.89
N ILE A 114 0.64 -4.29 -4.85
CA ILE A 114 1.73 -3.62 -4.14
C ILE A 114 2.05 -4.35 -2.84
N SER A 115 3.25 -4.15 -2.33
CA SER A 115 3.71 -4.63 -1.03
C SER A 115 4.81 -3.70 -0.52
N ASN A 116 5.57 -4.11 0.48
CA ASN A 116 6.63 -3.28 1.09
C ASN A 116 7.90 -3.18 0.21
N ALA A 117 7.75 -3.02 -1.09
CA ALA A 117 8.82 -2.85 -2.06
C ALA A 117 8.37 -2.00 -3.24
N LEU A 118 9.30 -1.23 -3.82
CA LEU A 118 9.06 -0.58 -5.11
C LEU A 118 8.98 -1.63 -6.21
N THR A 119 8.02 -1.49 -7.11
CA THR A 119 7.70 -2.44 -8.18
C THR A 119 7.74 -1.82 -9.58
N ILE A 120 7.55 -0.51 -9.71
CA ILE A 120 7.59 0.19 -10.99
C ILE A 120 8.98 0.09 -11.59
N GLY A 121 9.06 -0.52 -12.76
CA GLY A 121 10.30 -0.80 -13.47
C GLY A 121 10.69 0.31 -14.45
N GLU A 122 10.82 -0.10 -15.70
CA GLU A 122 11.12 0.74 -16.87
C GLU A 122 9.82 1.26 -17.52
N ASP A 123 8.69 0.64 -17.16
CA ASP A 123 7.35 0.77 -17.71
C ASP A 123 6.45 1.73 -16.90
N PHE A 124 7.01 2.86 -16.48
CA PHE A 124 6.24 3.93 -15.85
C PHE A 124 5.52 4.79 -16.92
N ASP A 125 4.34 5.33 -16.56
CA ASP A 125 3.60 6.28 -17.41
C ASP A 125 4.08 7.71 -17.21
N ASP A 126 4.40 8.06 -15.94
CA ASP A 126 4.93 9.37 -15.59
C ASP A 126 5.94 9.27 -14.46
N ILE A 127 6.87 10.22 -14.40
CA ILE A 127 7.96 10.21 -13.43
C ILE A 127 8.36 11.65 -13.06
N HIS A 128 8.81 11.83 -11.83
CA HIS A 128 9.36 13.10 -11.38
C HIS A 128 10.48 13.59 -12.33
N PRO A 129 10.43 14.83 -12.84
CA PRO A 129 11.33 15.32 -13.90
C PRO A 129 12.81 15.15 -13.61
N GLU A 130 13.20 15.25 -12.35
CA GLU A 130 14.61 15.14 -11.94
C GLU A 130 15.02 13.74 -11.48
N ALA A 131 14.10 12.75 -11.42
CA ALA A 131 14.39 11.44 -10.84
C ALA A 131 15.52 10.71 -11.57
N ILE A 132 15.49 10.71 -12.90
CA ILE A 132 16.49 10.04 -13.73
C ILE A 132 17.85 10.72 -13.58
N ALA A 133 17.89 12.05 -13.69
CA ALA A 133 19.13 12.83 -13.56
C ALA A 133 19.75 12.64 -12.15
N PHE A 134 18.93 12.67 -11.11
CA PHE A 134 19.36 12.42 -9.75
C PHE A 134 19.94 11.02 -9.56
N ALA A 135 19.25 9.99 -10.03
CA ALA A 135 19.70 8.60 -9.90
C ALA A 135 21.00 8.35 -10.68
N ASN A 136 21.16 8.95 -11.88
CA ASN A 136 22.41 8.91 -12.64
C ASN A 136 23.56 9.59 -11.86
N LYS A 137 23.34 10.79 -11.33
CA LYS A 137 24.33 11.51 -10.51
C LYS A 137 24.79 10.70 -9.29
N LYS A 138 23.91 9.87 -8.74
CA LYS A 138 24.22 8.95 -7.62
C LYS A 138 24.89 7.67 -8.06
N GLY A 139 25.01 7.39 -9.35
CA GLY A 139 25.52 6.12 -9.87
C GLY A 139 24.62 4.91 -9.60
N TRP A 140 23.32 5.16 -9.45
CA TRP A 140 22.34 4.11 -9.15
C TRP A 140 21.74 3.43 -10.39
N VAL A 141 21.93 4.05 -11.55
CA VAL A 141 21.44 3.52 -12.83
C VAL A 141 22.53 2.69 -13.49
N LYS A 142 22.19 1.44 -13.83
CA LYS A 142 23.04 0.52 -14.60
C LYS A 142 22.22 0.02 -15.80
N GLY A 143 22.48 0.57 -16.97
CA GLY A 143 21.69 0.28 -18.18
C GLY A 143 20.43 1.12 -18.30
N ALA A 144 19.31 0.54 -18.74
CA ALA A 144 18.03 1.22 -18.79
C ALA A 144 17.56 1.64 -17.40
N PHE A 145 16.91 2.79 -17.32
CA PHE A 145 16.42 3.30 -16.04
C PHE A 145 15.21 2.50 -15.59
N SER A 146 15.25 2.05 -14.35
CA SER A 146 14.13 1.40 -13.66
C SER A 146 13.98 2.06 -12.29
N PHE A 147 12.78 2.59 -11.98
CA PHE A 147 12.55 3.32 -10.74
C PHE A 147 12.83 2.45 -9.52
N SER A 148 12.28 1.25 -9.49
CA SER A 148 12.48 0.32 -8.38
C SER A 148 13.94 -0.09 -8.20
N LYS A 149 14.67 -0.42 -9.28
CA LYS A 149 16.10 -0.78 -9.18
C LYS A 149 16.97 0.41 -8.73
N ALA A 150 16.65 1.62 -9.20
CA ALA A 150 17.40 2.82 -8.87
C ALA A 150 17.23 3.20 -7.39
N PHE A 151 16.01 3.19 -6.88
CA PHE A 151 15.70 3.77 -5.58
C PHE A 151 15.54 2.78 -4.42
N SER A 152 15.25 1.49 -4.64
CA SER A 152 15.06 0.51 -3.55
C SER A 152 16.29 0.33 -2.67
N ASP A 153 16.09 0.25 -1.35
CA ASP A 153 17.06 -0.33 -0.44
C ASP A 153 17.05 -1.85 -0.57
N TYR A 154 18.16 -2.41 -1.04
CA TYR A 154 18.26 -3.84 -1.33
C TYR A 154 18.11 -4.71 -0.08
N LEU A 155 18.73 -4.31 1.04
CA LEU A 155 18.75 -5.12 2.26
C LEU A 155 17.36 -5.21 2.88
N TYR A 156 16.74 -4.08 3.14
CA TYR A 156 15.39 -4.05 3.74
C TYR A 156 14.36 -4.72 2.84
N THR A 157 14.41 -4.47 1.53
CA THR A 157 13.47 -5.08 0.58
C THR A 157 13.63 -6.61 0.53
N THR A 158 14.86 -7.12 0.60
CA THR A 158 15.11 -8.57 0.56
C THR A 158 14.63 -9.27 1.84
N PHE A 159 14.90 -8.68 3.01
CA PHE A 159 14.55 -9.32 4.29
C PHE A 159 13.11 -9.09 4.74
N SER A 160 12.36 -8.19 4.11
CA SER A 160 10.96 -7.91 4.48
C SER A 160 9.95 -8.96 4.01
N GLY A 161 10.35 -9.93 3.18
CA GLY A 161 9.44 -10.88 2.54
C GLY A 161 8.44 -10.23 1.56
N SER A 162 8.60 -8.93 1.27
CA SER A 162 7.67 -8.14 0.47
C SER A 162 7.52 -8.67 -0.95
N LYS A 163 8.62 -9.06 -1.58
CA LYS A 163 8.62 -9.61 -2.94
C LYS A 163 7.84 -10.93 -3.02
N ALA A 164 7.98 -11.81 -2.04
CA ALA A 164 7.24 -13.07 -2.00
C ALA A 164 5.72 -12.82 -1.85
N ARG A 165 5.32 -11.89 -0.98
CA ARG A 165 3.90 -11.50 -0.83
C ARG A 165 3.34 -10.86 -2.10
N GLN A 166 4.09 -9.96 -2.71
CA GLN A 166 3.69 -9.30 -3.96
C GLN A 166 3.56 -10.31 -5.12
N CYS A 167 4.52 -11.23 -5.29
CA CYS A 167 4.44 -12.29 -6.28
C CYS A 167 3.22 -13.19 -6.03
N ARG A 168 2.99 -13.60 -4.76
CA ARG A 168 1.85 -14.43 -4.41
C ARG A 168 0.51 -13.75 -4.67
N ALA A 169 0.38 -12.46 -4.31
CA ALA A 169 -0.82 -11.69 -4.61
C ALA A 169 -1.06 -11.59 -6.13
N SER A 170 -0.01 -11.32 -6.91
CA SER A 170 -0.07 -11.26 -8.38
C SER A 170 -0.48 -12.60 -9.00
N GLU A 171 0.03 -13.73 -8.49
CA GLU A 171 -0.37 -15.08 -8.93
C GLU A 171 -1.86 -15.35 -8.65
N LEU A 172 -2.35 -15.00 -7.47
CA LEU A 172 -3.75 -15.16 -7.10
C LEU A 172 -4.67 -14.29 -7.97
N LEU A 173 -4.29 -13.05 -8.23
CA LEU A 173 -5.03 -12.15 -9.11
C LEU A 173 -5.04 -12.70 -10.54
N LYS A 174 -3.89 -13.12 -11.07
CA LYS A 174 -3.78 -13.68 -12.42
C LYS A 174 -4.60 -14.96 -12.60
N SER A 175 -4.53 -15.88 -11.63
CA SER A 175 -5.26 -17.15 -11.71
C SER A 175 -6.78 -17.00 -11.65
N ASN A 176 -7.26 -15.90 -11.08
CA ASN A 176 -8.69 -15.60 -10.92
C ASN A 176 -9.16 -14.39 -11.75
N TYR A 177 -8.37 -13.93 -12.71
CA TYR A 177 -8.55 -12.64 -13.40
C TYR A 177 -10.00 -12.33 -13.84
N PHE A 178 -10.69 -13.29 -14.47
CA PHE A 178 -12.08 -13.10 -14.89
C PHE A 178 -13.14 -13.49 -13.84
N LYS A 179 -12.71 -13.87 -12.64
CA LYS A 179 -13.59 -14.42 -11.59
C LYS A 179 -13.37 -13.74 -10.24
N ILE A 180 -12.68 -12.60 -10.25
CA ILE A 180 -12.43 -11.85 -9.03
C ILE A 180 -13.74 -11.22 -8.57
N ASP A 181 -14.18 -11.63 -7.40
CA ASP A 181 -15.34 -11.10 -6.68
C ASP A 181 -14.96 -10.81 -5.21
N VAL A 182 -15.92 -10.37 -4.43
CA VAL A 182 -15.73 -10.08 -3.02
C VAL A 182 -15.28 -11.32 -2.25
N THR A 183 -15.82 -12.50 -2.58
CA THR A 183 -15.50 -13.76 -1.89
C THR A 183 -14.08 -14.22 -2.18
N SER A 184 -13.67 -14.21 -3.44
CA SER A 184 -12.29 -14.53 -3.84
C SER A 184 -11.29 -13.53 -3.29
N SER A 185 -11.66 -12.24 -3.22
CA SER A 185 -10.82 -11.20 -2.59
C SER A 185 -10.65 -11.44 -1.09
N MET A 186 -11.71 -11.88 -0.38
CA MET A 186 -11.58 -12.31 1.03
C MET A 186 -10.62 -13.49 1.18
N ALA A 187 -10.71 -14.47 0.28
CA ALA A 187 -9.80 -15.62 0.27
C ALA A 187 -8.34 -15.20 0.01
N HIS A 188 -8.11 -14.26 -0.93
CA HIS A 188 -6.78 -13.72 -1.19
C HIS A 188 -6.18 -13.02 0.03
N LEU A 189 -6.96 -12.17 0.72
CA LEU A 189 -6.50 -11.46 1.92
C LEU A 189 -6.30 -12.38 3.13
N ARG A 190 -6.88 -13.58 3.12
CA ARG A 190 -6.69 -14.63 4.13
C ARG A 190 -5.57 -15.61 3.80
N ASN A 191 -4.88 -15.45 2.67
CA ASN A 191 -3.93 -16.44 2.15
C ASN A 191 -2.65 -16.49 2.99
N HIS A 192 -2.22 -17.70 3.35
CA HIS A 192 -1.00 -18.01 4.11
C HIS A 192 0.09 -18.67 3.28
N HIS A 193 -0.12 -18.90 2.01
CA HIS A 193 0.75 -19.63 1.09
C HIS A 193 0.69 -21.15 1.27
N ASP A 194 0.86 -21.66 2.48
CA ASP A 194 0.79 -23.10 2.80
C ASP A 194 -0.54 -23.47 3.45
N ALA A 195 -1.10 -24.62 3.07
CA ALA A 195 -2.36 -25.13 3.64
C ALA A 195 -2.22 -25.44 5.14
N ASP A 196 -1.04 -25.94 5.55
CA ASP A 196 -0.72 -26.31 6.94
C ASP A 196 0.01 -25.19 7.70
N PHE A 197 -0.27 -23.94 7.36
CA PHE A 197 0.37 -22.78 7.96
C PHE A 197 0.17 -22.75 9.49
N THR A 198 1.30 -22.69 10.18
CA THR A 198 1.33 -22.51 11.64
C THR A 198 2.21 -21.30 11.95
N PRO A 199 1.65 -20.19 12.51
CA PRO A 199 2.43 -18.98 12.78
C PRO A 199 3.70 -19.20 13.58
N SER A 200 3.65 -20.04 14.62
CA SER A 200 4.79 -20.34 15.48
C SER A 200 5.94 -21.09 14.79
N LYS A 201 5.69 -21.73 13.66
CA LYS A 201 6.69 -22.44 12.84
C LYS A 201 7.21 -21.61 11.68
N SER A 202 6.57 -20.51 11.35
CA SER A 202 6.99 -19.64 10.26
C SER A 202 8.16 -18.77 10.71
N LEU A 203 9.30 -18.89 10.03
CA LEU A 203 10.50 -18.08 10.29
C LEU A 203 10.53 -16.81 9.42
N ILE A 204 9.77 -16.77 8.32
CA ILE A 204 9.78 -15.69 7.34
C ILE A 204 8.34 -15.30 7.02
N GLY A 205 8.02 -13.99 7.13
CA GLY A 205 6.68 -13.44 6.86
C GLY A 205 6.33 -13.32 5.38
N ASN A 206 6.14 -14.44 4.72
CA ASN A 206 5.81 -14.51 3.30
C ASN A 206 4.31 -14.55 3.01
N SER A 207 3.48 -14.60 4.05
CA SER A 207 2.03 -14.70 3.91
C SER A 207 1.38 -13.34 3.69
N ILE A 208 0.36 -13.27 2.83
CA ILE A 208 -0.47 -12.07 2.63
C ILE A 208 -1.17 -11.74 3.96
N CYS A 209 -1.83 -12.71 4.58
CA CYS A 209 -2.30 -12.59 5.95
C CYS A 209 -1.11 -12.81 6.89
N ALA A 210 -0.44 -11.73 7.27
CA ALA A 210 0.73 -11.78 8.12
C ALA A 210 0.35 -12.04 9.57
N HIS A 211 1.15 -12.88 10.23
CA HIS A 211 1.02 -13.16 11.66
C HIS A 211 2.32 -12.85 12.39
N ALA A 212 2.21 -12.12 13.50
CA ALA A 212 3.30 -11.98 14.43
C ALA A 212 3.65 -13.38 14.94
N ALA A 213 4.83 -13.87 14.55
CA ALA A 213 5.24 -15.23 14.87
C ALA A 213 5.80 -15.33 16.29
N ASN A 214 6.83 -16.08 16.54
CA ASN A 214 7.43 -16.24 17.87
C ASN A 214 8.49 -15.15 18.15
N ALA A 215 8.98 -15.09 19.37
CA ALA A 215 9.99 -14.09 19.81
C ALA A 215 11.35 -14.22 19.08
N ILE A 216 11.60 -15.31 18.38
CA ILE A 216 12.84 -15.58 17.64
C ILE A 216 12.72 -15.12 16.20
N SER A 217 11.56 -15.29 15.58
CA SER A 217 11.29 -14.74 14.26
C SER A 217 11.04 -13.25 14.41
N ARG A 218 11.87 -12.43 13.77
CA ARG A 218 11.78 -10.96 13.80
C ARG A 218 10.55 -10.40 13.08
N HIS A 219 9.51 -11.20 12.86
CA HIS A 219 8.24 -10.74 12.33
C HIS A 219 7.44 -10.06 13.43
N ALA A 220 7.76 -8.78 13.59
CA ALA A 220 7.07 -7.90 14.50
C ALA A 220 5.71 -7.41 13.98
N SER A 221 5.30 -7.82 12.78
CA SER A 221 4.09 -7.31 12.15
C SER A 221 3.01 -8.39 12.00
N GLN A 222 1.79 -7.97 12.27
CA GLN A 222 0.60 -8.76 12.05
C GLN A 222 -0.40 -7.93 11.25
N THR A 223 -1.13 -8.56 10.33
CA THR A 223 -2.24 -7.90 9.65
C THR A 223 -3.32 -7.57 10.67
N THR A 224 -3.55 -6.30 10.92
CA THR A 224 -4.48 -5.82 11.95
C THR A 224 -5.87 -5.51 11.40
N SER A 225 -6.00 -5.32 10.09
CA SER A 225 -7.28 -5.09 9.41
C SER A 225 -7.13 -5.41 7.92
N ALA A 226 -8.24 -5.67 7.27
CA ALA A 226 -8.33 -5.79 5.82
C ALA A 226 -9.58 -5.07 5.31
N MET A 227 -9.49 -4.51 4.13
CA MET A 227 -10.59 -3.81 3.45
C MET A 227 -10.69 -4.30 2.00
N ILE A 228 -11.91 -4.53 1.57
CA ILE A 228 -12.27 -4.78 0.17
C ILE A 228 -13.29 -3.74 -0.23
N VAL A 229 -13.10 -3.12 -1.37
CA VAL A 229 -14.07 -2.19 -1.93
C VAL A 229 -14.54 -2.73 -3.27
N HIS A 230 -15.82 -3.02 -3.37
CA HIS A 230 -16.45 -3.37 -4.63
C HIS A 230 -17.01 -2.09 -5.26
N LEU A 231 -16.30 -1.62 -6.28
CA LEU A 231 -16.61 -0.40 -7.00
C LEU A 231 -17.71 -0.72 -8.04
N THR A 232 -18.95 -0.46 -7.69
CA THR A 232 -20.11 -0.55 -8.60
C THR A 232 -20.48 0.81 -9.17
N ALA A 233 -21.34 0.80 -10.22
CA ALA A 233 -21.74 2.04 -10.88
C ALA A 233 -22.45 3.04 -9.94
N ASP A 234 -23.25 2.55 -9.00
CA ASP A 234 -24.12 3.40 -8.18
C ASP A 234 -23.53 3.72 -6.81
N LYS A 235 -23.06 2.71 -6.06
CA LYS A 235 -22.55 2.89 -4.70
C LYS A 235 -21.49 1.85 -4.37
N PRO A 236 -20.30 2.26 -3.92
CA PRO A 236 -19.29 1.31 -3.50
C PRO A 236 -19.76 0.55 -2.24
N THR A 237 -19.57 -0.76 -2.23
CA THR A 237 -19.72 -1.57 -1.03
C THR A 237 -18.35 -1.82 -0.44
N VAL A 238 -18.18 -1.49 0.84
CA VAL A 238 -16.92 -1.63 1.56
C VAL A 238 -17.04 -2.80 2.53
N TRP A 239 -16.11 -3.73 2.48
CA TRP A 239 -16.05 -4.86 3.40
C TRP A 239 -14.80 -4.73 4.26
N VAL A 240 -14.95 -4.68 5.58
CA VAL A 240 -13.83 -4.48 6.51
C VAL A 240 -13.78 -5.55 7.59
N THR A 241 -12.55 -5.92 7.97
CA THR A 241 -12.32 -6.59 9.25
C THR A 241 -11.88 -5.53 10.26
N ALA A 242 -12.59 -5.34 11.34
CA ALA A 242 -12.17 -4.42 12.41
C ALA A 242 -11.28 -5.10 13.45
N THR A 243 -10.76 -6.28 13.14
CA THR A 243 -9.99 -7.14 14.03
C THR A 243 -8.77 -7.70 13.31
N SER A 244 -7.73 -8.01 14.08
CA SER A 244 -6.50 -8.65 13.60
C SER A 244 -6.76 -10.04 13.04
N ALA A 245 -5.85 -10.48 12.18
CA ALA A 245 -5.88 -11.78 11.50
C ALA A 245 -7.15 -11.95 10.62
N PRO A 246 -7.15 -11.39 9.39
CA PRO A 246 -8.29 -11.53 8.45
C PRO A 246 -8.75 -12.98 8.22
N CYS A 247 -7.85 -13.95 8.36
CA CYS A 247 -8.15 -15.38 8.25
C CYS A 247 -9.12 -15.89 9.32
N LEU A 248 -9.16 -15.24 10.48
CA LEU A 248 -10.05 -15.57 11.62
C LEU A 248 -11.17 -14.53 11.78
N SER A 249 -11.14 -13.46 11.02
CA SER A 249 -12.05 -12.32 11.18
C SER A 249 -13.24 -12.40 10.21
N VAL A 250 -14.33 -11.76 10.61
CA VAL A 250 -15.52 -11.57 9.77
C VAL A 250 -15.40 -10.25 9.03
N PHE A 251 -15.55 -10.29 7.70
CA PHE A 251 -15.70 -9.09 6.88
C PHE A 251 -17.12 -8.56 7.02
N LYS A 252 -17.26 -7.31 7.44
CA LYS A 252 -18.52 -6.63 7.64
C LYS A 252 -18.77 -5.65 6.50
N PRO A 253 -19.93 -5.71 5.82
CA PRO A 253 -20.27 -4.76 4.76
C PRO A 253 -20.64 -3.40 5.36
N MET A 254 -20.23 -2.33 4.66
CA MET A 254 -20.53 -0.95 5.00
C MET A 254 -20.87 -0.17 3.72
N TRP A 255 -21.73 0.84 3.84
CA TRP A 255 -22.18 1.69 2.73
C TRP A 255 -22.20 3.16 3.15
N PHE A 256 -22.04 4.06 2.20
CA PHE A 256 -22.17 5.51 2.40
C PHE A 256 -23.62 6.00 2.32
N THR A 257 -24.58 5.23 2.80
CA THR A 257 -25.99 5.61 2.76
C THR A 257 -26.53 5.76 4.15
N GLY A 258 -26.70 7.02 4.58
CA GLY A 258 -27.69 7.40 5.60
C GLY A 258 -27.64 6.75 6.99
N MET A 259 -26.65 5.94 7.29
CA MET A 259 -26.47 5.49 8.66
C MET A 259 -25.79 6.60 9.45
N VAL A 260 -26.59 7.29 10.23
CA VAL A 260 -26.09 8.00 11.41
C VAL A 260 -25.49 6.93 12.30
N ILE A 261 -24.16 6.95 12.48
CA ILE A 261 -23.50 6.12 13.50
C ILE A 261 -24.10 6.62 14.81
N PRO A 262 -24.77 5.78 15.59
CA PRO A 262 -25.25 6.22 16.89
C PRO A 262 -24.07 6.73 17.71
N ASP A 263 -24.23 7.87 18.35
CA ASP A 263 -23.27 8.36 19.33
C ASP A 263 -23.07 7.26 20.39
N LEU A 264 -21.81 6.78 20.49
CA LEU A 264 -21.40 5.82 21.49
C LEU A 264 -21.15 6.53 22.81
#